data_5cd228a98fd29c87abae4b0108ad8c71
#
_entry.id   5cd228a98fd29c87abae4b0108ad8c71
#
_cell.length_a   1.000
_cell.length_b   1.000
_cell.length_c   1.000
_cell.angle_alpha   90.00
_cell.angle_beta   90.00
_cell.angle_gamma   90.00
#
_symmetry.space_group_name_H-M   'P 1'
#
loop_
_entity.id
_entity.type
_entity.pdbx_description
1 polymer ?
#
loop_
_entity_poly.entity_id
_entity_poly.type
_entity_poly.pdbx_seq_one_letter_code
_entity_poly.pdbx_strand_id
1 'polypeptide(L)' 'MELTAVFTWAEEGGFIALNPETGTTTQGETVEETVANLEEATTLYLSEFSLPSTGHPLVAMFAVPWRADA' A
#
# COMPACT_ATOMS: atom_id res chain seq x y z
N MET A 1 12.50 10.81 -4.00
CA MET A 1 11.03 10.73 -4.19
C MET A 1 10.41 9.90 -3.08
N GLU A 2 9.42 10.46 -2.43
CA GLU A 2 8.70 9.75 -1.37
C GLU A 2 7.35 9.27 -1.87
N LEU A 3 7.02 8.01 -1.56
CA LEU A 3 5.74 7.41 -1.90
C LEU A 3 5.04 6.94 -0.63
N THR A 4 3.75 6.72 -0.74
CA THR A 4 2.91 6.33 0.38
C THR A 4 2.82 4.82 0.49
N ALA A 5 2.83 4.31 1.71
CA ALA A 5 2.55 2.91 1.99
C ALA A 5 1.35 2.82 2.93
N VAL A 6 0.36 2.04 2.54
CA VAL A 6 -0.82 1.76 3.36
C VAL A 6 -0.79 0.29 3.71
N PHE A 7 -0.80 -0.03 5.01
CA PHE A 7 -0.66 -1.40 5.48
C PHE A 7 -2.00 -1.96 5.92
N THR A 8 -2.22 -3.24 5.61
CA THR A 8 -3.34 -4.00 6.14
C THR A 8 -2.83 -5.36 6.59
N TRP A 9 -3.63 -6.06 7.37
CA TRP A 9 -3.30 -7.41 7.82
C TRP A 9 -3.59 -8.41 6.72
N ALA A 10 -2.70 -9.38 6.54
CA ALA A 10 -2.96 -10.51 5.65
C ALA A 10 -3.69 -11.60 6.42
N GLU A 11 -4.61 -12.29 5.77
CA GLU A 11 -5.37 -13.37 6.40
C GLU A 11 -4.48 -14.49 6.93
N GLU A 12 -3.40 -14.75 6.23
CA GLU A 12 -2.49 -15.85 6.54
C GLU A 12 -1.41 -15.44 7.55
N GLY A 13 -1.48 -14.24 8.05
CA GLY A 13 -0.46 -13.66 8.91
C GLY A 13 0.43 -12.71 8.11
N GLY A 14 1.08 -11.80 8.82
CA GLY A 14 1.92 -10.79 8.19
C GLY A 14 1.13 -9.60 7.69
N PHE A 15 1.69 -8.90 6.72
CA PHE A 15 1.19 -7.61 6.25
C PHE A 15 1.09 -7.55 4.74
N ILE A 16 0.13 -6.75 4.30
CA ILE A 16 0.02 -6.34 2.90
C ILE A 16 0.25 -4.84 2.88
N ALA A 17 1.02 -4.34 1.93
CA ALA A 17 1.21 -2.91 1.74
C ALA A 17 0.77 -2.52 0.33
N LEU A 18 0.04 -1.42 0.26
CA LEU A 18 -0.38 -0.82 -1.00
C LEU A 18 0.33 0.51 -1.17
N ASN A 19 0.89 0.74 -2.34
CA ASN A 19 1.34 2.05 -2.74
C ASN A 19 0.28 2.65 -3.66
N PRO A 20 -0.50 3.65 -3.19
CA PRO A 20 -1.58 4.21 -4.00
C PRO A 20 -1.10 4.93 -5.26
N GLU A 21 0.10 5.51 -5.23
CA GLU A 21 0.62 6.26 -6.37
C GLU A 21 0.82 5.38 -7.59
N THR A 22 1.29 4.15 -7.39
CA THR A 22 1.52 3.22 -8.49
C THR A 22 0.47 2.12 -8.59
N GLY A 23 -0.32 1.92 -7.54
CA GLY A 23 -1.23 0.78 -7.45
C GLY A 23 -0.55 -0.53 -7.10
N THR A 24 0.73 -0.50 -6.75
CA THR A 24 1.51 -1.69 -6.45
C THR A 24 1.18 -2.22 -5.05
N THR A 25 1.08 -3.54 -4.92
CA THR A 25 0.89 -4.19 -3.62
C THR A 25 1.98 -5.22 -3.39
N THR A 26 2.35 -5.40 -2.11
CA THR A 26 3.33 -6.42 -1.72
C THR A 26 2.91 -7.04 -0.39
N GLN A 27 3.56 -8.14 -0.04
CA GLN A 27 3.34 -8.84 1.22
C GLN A 27 4.67 -9.05 1.92
N GLY A 28 4.62 -9.22 3.24
CA GLY A 28 5.77 -9.57 4.05
C GLY A 28 5.32 -10.01 5.43
N GLU A 29 6.18 -10.66 6.17
CA GLU A 29 5.86 -11.13 7.51
C GLU A 29 6.02 -10.04 8.56
N THR A 30 6.85 -9.04 8.28
CA THR A 30 7.04 -7.87 9.14
C THR A 30 6.79 -6.61 8.34
N VAL A 31 6.58 -5.49 9.06
CA VAL A 31 6.42 -4.19 8.42
C VAL A 31 7.67 -3.85 7.60
N GLU A 32 8.85 -4.08 8.18
CA GLU A 32 10.12 -3.77 7.51
C GLU A 32 10.29 -4.56 6.23
N GLU A 33 9.97 -5.85 6.26
CA GLU A 33 10.05 -6.70 5.07
C GLU A 33 9.05 -6.24 4.00
N THR A 34 7.84 -5.92 4.42
CA THR A 34 6.79 -5.50 3.50
C THR A 34 7.17 -4.18 2.82
N VAL A 35 7.75 -3.24 3.58
CA VAL A 35 8.25 -1.97 3.02
C VAL A 35 9.39 -2.23 2.03
N ALA A 36 10.32 -3.10 2.38
CA ALA A 36 11.44 -3.42 1.48
C ALA A 36 10.94 -4.01 0.17
N ASN A 37 9.95 -4.91 0.25
CA ASN A 37 9.34 -5.50 -0.93
C ASN A 37 8.60 -4.45 -1.76
N LEU A 38 7.90 -3.52 -1.09
CA LEU A 38 7.19 -2.46 -1.78
C LEU A 38 8.17 -1.50 -2.47
N GLU A 39 9.26 -1.18 -1.80
CA GLU A 39 10.29 -0.32 -2.38
C GLU A 39 10.86 -0.93 -3.65
N GLU A 40 11.16 -2.22 -3.63
CA GLU A 40 11.66 -2.91 -4.82
C GLU A 40 10.62 -2.90 -5.95
N ALA A 41 9.37 -3.22 -5.63
CA ALA A 41 8.30 -3.28 -6.62
C ALA A 41 8.01 -1.91 -7.23
N THR A 42 8.00 -0.84 -6.43
CA THR A 42 7.76 0.51 -6.93
C THR A 42 8.93 1.03 -7.74
N THR A 43 10.15 0.64 -7.36
CA THR A 43 11.34 0.99 -8.14
C THR A 43 11.25 0.38 -9.54
N LEU A 44 10.84 -0.88 -9.63
CA LEU A 44 10.65 -1.54 -10.93
C LEU A 44 9.54 -0.85 -11.74
N TYR A 45 8.44 -0.52 -11.09
CA TYR A 45 7.35 0.20 -11.76
C TYR A 45 7.84 1.52 -12.34
N LEU A 46 8.56 2.31 -11.55
CA LEU A 46 9.02 3.63 -11.95
C LEU A 46 10.13 3.58 -12.99
N SER A 47 10.77 2.43 -13.17
CA SER A 47 11.74 2.27 -14.26
C SER A 47 11.05 2.19 -15.62
N GLU A 48 9.77 1.82 -15.64
CA GLU A 48 8.98 1.67 -16.87
C GLU A 48 7.97 2.80 -17.05
N PHE A 49 7.46 3.36 -15.95
CA PHE A 49 6.37 4.34 -15.99
C PHE A 49 6.71 5.53 -15.12
N SER A 50 6.32 6.71 -15.56
CA SER A 50 6.47 7.92 -14.75
C SER A 50 5.17 8.21 -14.02
N LEU A 51 5.28 8.91 -12.88
CA LEU A 51 4.12 9.35 -12.12
C LEU A 51 3.84 10.82 -12.38
N PRO A 52 2.55 11.20 -12.42
CA PRO A 52 2.21 12.62 -12.44
C PRO A 52 2.60 13.26 -11.11
N SER A 53 3.00 14.53 -11.16
CA SER A 53 3.42 15.25 -9.96
C SER A 53 2.19 15.84 -9.26
N THR A 54 1.42 15.00 -8.58
CA THR A 54 0.16 15.41 -7.94
C THR A 54 0.22 15.39 -6.42
N GLY A 55 1.37 15.09 -5.83
CA GLY A 55 1.52 14.98 -4.38
C GLY A 55 1.03 13.64 -3.85
N HIS A 56 0.97 13.55 -2.52
CA HIS A 56 0.59 12.31 -1.87
C HIS A 56 -0.93 12.24 -1.67
N PRO A 57 -1.49 11.03 -1.68
CA PRO A 57 -2.92 10.89 -1.38
C PRO A 57 -3.21 11.21 0.08
N LEU A 58 -4.43 11.62 0.34
CA LEU A 58 -4.93 11.78 1.69
C LEU A 58 -5.60 10.48 2.11
N VAL A 59 -5.20 9.94 3.26
CA VAL A 59 -5.78 8.71 3.79
C VAL A 59 -6.68 9.07 4.95
N ALA A 60 -7.93 8.60 4.90
CA ALA A 60 -8.90 8.87 5.94
C ALA A 60 -9.72 7.62 6.22
N MET A 61 -10.29 7.57 7.42
CA MET A 61 -11.19 6.50 7.82
C MET A 61 -12.59 7.07 7.97
N PHE A 62 -13.60 6.25 7.67
CA PHE A 62 -14.98 6.70 7.83
C PHE A 62 -15.83 5.52 8.29
N ALA A 63 -16.95 5.83 8.91
CA ALA A 63 -17.85 4.81 9.44
C ALA A 63 -18.97 4.53 8.45
N VAL A 64 -19.35 3.25 8.39
CA VAL A 64 -20.45 2.80 7.55
C VAL A 64 -21.52 2.18 8.47
N PRO A 65 -22.80 2.47 8.29
CA PRO A 65 -23.87 1.88 9.13
C PRO A 65 -24.15 0.43 8.71
N TRP A 66 -23.24 -0.45 9.05
CA TRP A 66 -23.32 -1.87 8.68
C TRP A 66 -23.53 -2.73 9.91
N ARG A 67 -24.32 -3.80 9.74
CA ARG A 67 -24.64 -4.74 10.80
C ARG A 67 -24.18 -6.13 10.40
N ALA A 68 -23.36 -6.73 11.25
CA ALA A 68 -22.76 -8.03 10.97
C ALA A 68 -23.76 -9.19 11.11
N ASP A 69 -24.85 -8.98 11.81
CA ASP A 69 -25.85 -10.02 12.10
C ASP A 69 -27.04 -10.01 11.16
N ALA A 70 -26.90 -9.38 10.06
CA ALA A 70 -27.99 -9.22 9.10
C ALA A 70 -28.47 -10.54 8.50
#